data_de6c383702ea5173bf6438df6af55199
#
_entry.id   de6c383702ea5173bf6438df6af55199
#
_cell.length_a   1.000
_cell.length_b   1.000
_cell.length_c   1.000
_cell.angle_alpha   90.00
_cell.angle_beta   90.00
_cell.angle_gamma   90.00
#
_symmetry.space_group_name_H-M   'P 1'
#
loop_
_entity.id
_entity.type
_entity.pdbx_description
1 polymer ?
#
loop_
_entity_poly.entity_id
_entity_poly.type
_entity_poly.pdbx_seq_one_letter_code
_entity_poly.pdbx_strand_id
1 'polypeptide(L)' 'MPKLPGVNHRQAVRALKKSGFIVVREGRKHIVMSDGIHFITIPRNNPVNAYTMAGIIKDSGLTVEEFKKMLK' A
#
# COMPACT_ATOMS: atom_id res chain seq x y z
N MET A 1 -2.94 1.60 -19.37
CA MET A 1 -2.52 1.54 -17.97
C MET A 1 -2.98 0.25 -17.34
N PRO A 2 -2.11 -0.45 -16.61
CA PRO A 2 -2.55 -1.64 -15.90
C PRO A 2 -3.57 -1.28 -14.83
N LYS A 3 -4.69 -1.96 -14.81
CA LYS A 3 -5.68 -1.78 -13.77
C LYS A 3 -5.22 -2.47 -12.49
N LEU A 4 -5.36 -1.80 -11.37
CA LEU A 4 -5.14 -2.43 -10.08
C LEU A 4 -6.35 -3.30 -9.74
N PRO A 5 -6.11 -4.55 -9.29
CA PRO A 5 -7.21 -5.36 -8.77
C PRO A 5 -7.72 -4.73 -7.47
N GLY A 6 -8.93 -5.07 -7.08
CA GLY A 6 -9.43 -4.70 -5.76
C GLY A 6 -8.51 -5.29 -4.68
N VAL A 7 -7.89 -4.42 -3.90
CA VAL A 7 -6.90 -4.82 -2.90
C VAL A 7 -7.43 -4.44 -1.52
N ASN A 8 -7.52 -5.40 -0.60
CA ASN A 8 -7.87 -5.06 0.76
C ASN A 8 -6.63 -4.51 1.50
N HIS A 9 -6.88 -3.81 2.62
CA HIS A 9 -5.80 -3.16 3.35
C HIS A 9 -4.73 -4.16 3.86
N ARG A 10 -5.12 -5.38 4.19
CA ARG A 10 -4.18 -6.40 4.66
C ARG A 10 -3.23 -6.85 3.54
N GLN A 11 -3.76 -7.01 2.34
CA GLN A 11 -2.95 -7.36 1.17
C GLN A 11 -1.98 -6.23 0.84
N ALA A 12 -2.44 -4.97 0.92
CA ALA A 12 -1.59 -3.81 0.69
C ALA A 12 -0.44 -3.75 1.70
N VAL A 13 -0.75 -3.95 2.98
CA VAL A 13 0.28 -3.96 4.03
C VAL A 13 1.30 -5.07 3.78
N ARG A 14 0.83 -6.27 3.46
CA ARG A 14 1.71 -7.40 3.18
C ARG A 14 2.63 -7.13 1.99
N ALA A 15 2.08 -6.59 0.92
CA ALA A 15 2.86 -6.26 -0.28
C ALA A 15 3.94 -5.23 0.04
N LEU A 16 3.57 -4.19 0.79
CA LEU A 16 4.52 -3.13 1.15
C LEU A 16 5.59 -3.62 2.11
N LYS A 17 5.27 -4.54 3.01
CA LYS A 17 6.28 -5.17 3.85
C LYS A 17 7.33 -5.91 3.03
N LYS A 18 6.94 -6.54 1.94
CA LYS A 18 7.87 -7.21 1.03
C LYS A 18 8.82 -6.23 0.36
N SER A 19 8.42 -4.98 0.20
CA SER A 19 9.27 -3.95 -0.41
C SER A 19 10.09 -3.15 0.59
N GLY A 20 10.08 -3.55 1.86
CA GLY A 20 10.90 -2.90 2.89
C GLY A 20 10.18 -1.92 3.79
N PHE A 21 8.86 -1.79 3.66
CA PHE A 21 8.08 -0.94 4.54
C PHE A 21 7.72 -1.68 5.82
N ILE A 22 7.66 -0.94 6.92
CA ILE A 22 7.21 -1.47 8.22
C ILE A 22 6.07 -0.60 8.72
N VAL A 23 5.22 -1.18 9.55
CA VAL A 23 4.14 -0.45 10.20
C VAL A 23 4.75 0.38 11.33
N VAL A 24 4.60 1.71 11.25
CA VAL A 24 5.11 2.63 12.27
C VAL A 24 4.00 3.16 13.16
N ARG A 25 2.75 3.05 12.72
CA ARG A 25 1.60 3.45 13.51
C ARG A 25 0.35 2.72 13.03
N GLU A 26 -0.47 2.26 13.97
CA GLU A 26 -1.76 1.66 13.66
C GLU A 26 -2.86 2.47 14.35
N GLY A 27 -3.70 3.09 13.53
CA GLY A 27 -4.90 3.76 14.00
C GLY A 27 -6.14 2.92 13.69
N ARG A 28 -7.30 3.38 14.14
CA ARG A 28 -8.58 2.69 13.89
C ARG A 28 -8.96 2.72 12.41
N LYS A 29 -8.67 3.82 11.72
CA LYS A 29 -9.08 4.03 10.33
C LYS A 29 -7.94 3.90 9.34
N HIS A 30 -6.71 4.04 9.80
CA HIS A 30 -5.54 4.09 8.93
C HIS A 30 -4.36 3.36 9.55
N ILE A 31 -3.53 2.82 8.69
CA ILE A 31 -2.24 2.24 9.06
C ILE A 31 -1.17 3.09 8.39
N VAL A 32 -0.17 3.54 9.14
CA VAL A 32 0.95 4.29 8.59
C VAL A 32 2.15 3.37 8.48
N MET A 33 2.77 3.35 7.30
CA MET A 33 3.96 2.56 7.05
C MET A 33 5.09 3.44 6.54
N SER A 34 6.32 3.02 6.77
CA SER A 34 7.50 3.75 6.31
C SER A 34 8.64 2.79 6.01
N ASP A 35 9.48 3.18 5.07
CA ASP A 35 10.76 2.51 4.78
C ASP A 35 11.95 3.33 5.30
N GLY A 36 11.69 4.38 6.08
CA GLY A 36 12.70 5.31 6.57
C GLY A 36 12.83 6.56 5.71
N ILE A 37 12.33 6.54 4.49
CA ILE A 37 12.39 7.66 3.54
C ILE A 37 10.98 8.11 3.18
N HIS A 38 10.11 7.16 2.88
CA HIS A 38 8.73 7.43 2.47
C HIS A 38 7.78 7.12 3.62
N PHE A 39 6.73 7.92 3.75
CA PHE A 39 5.63 7.66 4.67
C PHE A 39 4.36 7.49 3.86
N ILE A 40 3.63 6.42 4.11
CA ILE A 40 2.37 6.14 3.43
C ILE A 40 1.29 5.83 4.45
N THR A 41 0.06 6.23 4.13
CA THR A 41 -1.11 6.00 4.98
C THR A 41 -2.08 5.10 4.21
N ILE A 42 -2.42 3.96 4.78
CA ILE A 42 -3.31 2.98 4.16
C ILE A 42 -4.64 2.99 4.91
N PRO A 43 -5.76 3.36 4.25
CA PRO A 43 -7.06 3.28 4.88
C PRO A 43 -7.49 1.83 5.07
N ARG A 44 -8.19 1.55 6.17
CA ARG A 44 -8.68 0.20 6.47
C ARG A 44 -9.97 -0.10 5.72
N ASN A 45 -9.92 -0.02 4.41
CA ASN A 45 -11.05 -0.32 3.53
C ASN A 45 -10.88 -1.69 2.87
N ASN A 46 -11.98 -2.35 2.62
CA ASN A 46 -12.02 -3.62 1.91
C ASN A 46 -13.09 -3.55 0.81
N PRO A 47 -12.71 -3.33 -0.47
CA PRO A 47 -11.35 -3.08 -0.94
C PRO A 47 -10.91 -1.64 -0.76
N VAL A 48 -9.60 -1.40 -0.83
CA VAL A 48 -9.07 -0.05 -0.91
C VAL A 48 -9.38 0.49 -2.30
N ASN A 49 -9.89 1.71 -2.36
CA ASN A 49 -10.22 2.36 -3.62
C ASN A 49 -8.99 2.43 -4.54
N ALA A 50 -9.18 2.18 -5.84
CA ALA A 50 -8.10 2.17 -6.82
C ALA A 50 -7.34 3.49 -6.88
N TYR A 51 -8.03 4.62 -6.76
CA TYR A 51 -7.38 5.93 -6.74
C TYR A 51 -6.50 6.09 -5.50
N THR A 52 -7.03 5.70 -4.36
CA THR A 52 -6.27 5.74 -3.10
C THR A 52 -5.05 4.83 -3.19
N MET A 53 -5.23 3.63 -3.74
CA MET A 53 -4.14 2.68 -3.88
C MET A 53 -3.06 3.20 -4.84
N ALA A 54 -3.45 3.83 -5.94
CA ALA A 54 -2.50 4.42 -6.87
C ALA A 54 -1.66 5.51 -6.20
N GLY A 55 -2.29 6.34 -5.37
CA GLY A 55 -1.59 7.36 -4.59
C GLY A 55 -0.60 6.76 -3.60
N ILE A 56 -1.00 5.69 -2.92
CA ILE A 56 -0.13 4.97 -1.97
C ILE A 56 1.09 4.41 -2.71
N ILE A 57 0.88 3.79 -3.85
CA ILE A 57 1.97 3.23 -4.65
C ILE A 57 2.93 4.32 -5.09
N LYS A 58 2.41 5.43 -5.57
CA LYS A 58 3.22 6.58 -5.98
C LYS A 58 4.06 7.10 -4.82
N ASP A 59 3.44 7.28 -3.66
CA ASP A 59 4.11 7.80 -2.47
C ASP A 59 5.17 6.83 -1.94
N SER A 60 5.01 5.54 -2.21
CA SER A 60 5.98 4.52 -1.80
C SER A 60 7.21 4.44 -2.71
N GLY A 61 7.18 5.14 -3.84
CA GLY A 61 8.26 5.09 -4.82
C GLY A 61 8.22 3.86 -5.73
N LEU A 62 7.17 3.04 -5.61
CA LEU A 62 6.99 1.86 -6.44
C LEU A 62 6.20 2.17 -7.70
N THR A 63 6.33 1.30 -8.69
CA THR A 63 5.43 1.32 -9.85
C THR A 63 4.26 0.37 -9.56
N VAL A 64 3.17 0.56 -10.31
CA VAL A 64 2.01 -0.33 -10.21
C VAL A 64 2.41 -1.77 -10.50
N GLU A 65 3.26 -1.98 -11.48
CA GLU A 65 3.74 -3.32 -11.84
C GLU A 65 4.52 -3.98 -10.70
N GLU A 66 5.41 -3.24 -10.07
CA GLU A 66 6.16 -3.72 -8.93
C GLU A 66 5.25 -4.11 -7.77
N PHE A 67 4.27 -3.27 -7.49
CA PHE A 67 3.30 -3.53 -6.43
C PHE A 67 2.49 -4.80 -6.72
N LYS A 68 2.04 -4.96 -7.95
CA LYS A 68 1.29 -6.15 -8.36
C LYS A 68 2.08 -7.44 -8.16
N LYS A 69 3.36 -7.41 -8.43
CA LYS A 69 4.24 -8.56 -8.19
C LYS A 69 4.31 -8.92 -6.71
N MET A 70 4.25 -7.92 -5.86
CA MET A 70 4.34 -8.12 -4.41
C MET A 70 3.03 -8.61 -3.79
N LEU A 71 1.93 -8.49 -4.51
CA LEU A 71 0.63 -9.02 -4.06
C LEU A 71 0.57 -10.55 -4.12
N LYS A 72 1.43 -11.19 -4.84
CA LYS A 72 1.45 -12.66 -4.99
C LYS A 72 2.13 -13.37 -3.84
#